data_f40bee18afbfa5402e38eac20b89a025
#
_entry.id   f40bee18afbfa5402e38eac20b89a025
#
_cell.length_a   1.000
_cell.length_b   1.000
_cell.length_c   1.000
_cell.angle_alpha   90.00
_cell.angle_beta   90.00
_cell.angle_gamma   90.00
#
_symmetry.space_group_name_H-M   'P 1'
#
loop_
_entity.id
_entity.type
_entity.pdbx_description
1 polymer ?
#
loop_
_entity_poly.entity_id
_entity_poly.type
_entity_poly.pdbx_seq_one_letter_code
_entity_poly.pdbx_strand_id
1 'polypeptide(L)'
;MWVGLLLFAMPVWAEENATAYEALRVLGTEFGRDALHQIVSITGTRGDPQPEKWKIVVEDPQGRGVRELEIADGKIASDNEADRDVAGSTEGATIDVARLNLDSSGAYAVASHTAEASHANFVTADYTLRTDDRGEPTWIVTLRNSSLRPVGTIYIGGTRGTVRRTDGMFAGATMEDVQSDYDHGEVTGVIRNAKRSIKHGFNRAQEEARGMFEKVKRSFSDFINRE
;
A
#
# COMPACT_ATOMS: atom_id res chain seq x y z
N MET A 1 34.06 -32.82 32.92
CA MET A 1 33.93 -32.32 31.55
C MET A 1 32.54 -31.73 31.40
N TRP A 2 32.41 -30.42 31.41
CA TRP A 2 31.13 -29.73 31.18
C TRP A 2 31.10 -29.31 29.70
N VAL A 3 30.17 -29.88 28.93
CA VAL A 3 29.91 -29.48 27.56
C VAL A 3 28.87 -28.39 27.60
N GLY A 4 29.31 -27.14 27.39
CA GLY A 4 28.41 -25.99 27.26
C GLY A 4 27.70 -26.03 25.90
N LEU A 5 26.37 -26.21 25.92
CA LEU A 5 25.51 -26.13 24.75
C LEU A 5 25.29 -24.63 24.41
N LEU A 6 26.00 -24.12 23.41
CA LEU A 6 25.75 -22.77 22.84
C LEU A 6 24.51 -22.83 21.97
N LEU A 7 23.39 -22.39 22.52
CA LEU A 7 22.17 -22.08 21.74
C LEU A 7 22.39 -20.78 20.93
N PHE A 8 22.67 -20.94 19.65
CA PHE A 8 22.59 -19.81 18.69
C PHE A 8 21.12 -19.42 18.48
N ALA A 9 20.69 -18.34 19.11
CA ALA A 9 19.45 -17.69 18.76
C ALA A 9 19.63 -17.07 17.36
N MET A 10 19.10 -17.70 16.33
CA MET A 10 19.00 -17.09 15.01
C MET A 10 18.01 -15.92 15.11
N PRO A 11 18.36 -14.71 14.60
CA PRO A 11 17.39 -13.64 14.50
C PRO A 11 16.27 -14.10 13.54
N VAL A 12 15.06 -14.20 14.05
CA VAL A 12 13.86 -14.35 13.23
C VAL A 12 13.69 -13.00 12.53
N TRP A 13 14.07 -12.93 11.27
CA TRP A 13 13.70 -11.81 10.40
C TRP A 13 12.19 -11.92 10.22
N ALA A 14 11.44 -10.95 10.71
CA ALA A 14 10.03 -10.80 10.35
C ALA A 14 10.00 -10.61 8.83
N GLU A 15 9.40 -11.53 8.12
CA GLU A 15 9.17 -11.43 6.68
C GLU A 15 8.20 -10.26 6.46
N GLU A 16 8.70 -9.19 5.86
CA GLU A 16 7.86 -8.03 5.56
C GLU A 16 6.90 -8.42 4.45
N ASN A 17 5.61 -8.17 4.66
CA ASN A 17 4.59 -8.41 3.63
C ASN A 17 4.87 -7.60 2.36
N ALA A 18 4.61 -8.20 1.21
CA ALA A 18 4.87 -7.61 -0.09
C ALA A 18 4.04 -6.33 -0.30
N THR A 19 4.63 -5.34 -0.96
CA THR A 19 3.93 -4.13 -1.40
C THR A 19 3.11 -4.40 -2.66
N ALA A 20 2.25 -3.44 -3.04
CA ALA A 20 1.49 -3.55 -4.28
C ALA A 20 2.41 -3.61 -5.53
N TYR A 21 3.53 -2.88 -5.54
CA TYR A 21 4.50 -2.95 -6.64
C TYR A 21 5.16 -4.33 -6.75
N GLU A 22 5.45 -4.96 -5.62
CA GLU A 22 5.98 -6.32 -5.62
C GLU A 22 4.94 -7.32 -6.15
N ALA A 23 3.67 -7.15 -5.79
CA ALA A 23 2.58 -7.94 -6.35
C ALA A 23 2.43 -7.71 -7.86
N LEU A 24 2.53 -6.48 -8.35
CA LEU A 24 2.53 -6.17 -9.79
C LEU A 24 3.72 -6.79 -10.52
N ARG A 25 4.88 -6.86 -9.90
CA ARG A 25 6.05 -7.55 -10.49
C ARG A 25 5.82 -9.04 -10.65
N VAL A 26 5.17 -9.69 -9.68
CA VAL A 26 4.76 -11.11 -9.80
C VAL A 26 3.82 -11.26 -10.99
N LEU A 27 2.78 -10.44 -11.10
CA LEU A 27 1.86 -10.45 -12.23
C LEU A 27 2.59 -10.32 -13.58
N GLY A 28 3.42 -9.28 -13.71
CA GLY A 28 4.17 -9.04 -14.96
C GLY A 28 5.21 -10.10 -15.30
N THR A 29 5.72 -10.83 -14.30
CA THR A 29 6.66 -11.94 -14.51
C THR A 29 5.94 -13.19 -15.00
N GLU A 30 4.77 -13.50 -14.43
CA GLU A 30 4.01 -14.74 -14.73
C GLU A 30 3.17 -14.62 -16.01
N PHE A 31 2.53 -13.46 -16.24
CA PHE A 31 1.61 -13.26 -17.39
C PHE A 31 2.16 -12.34 -18.47
N GLY A 32 3.39 -11.84 -18.30
CA GLY A 32 3.97 -10.86 -19.21
C GLY A 32 3.57 -9.41 -18.88
N ARG A 33 4.34 -8.46 -19.42
CA ARG A 33 4.14 -7.03 -19.13
C ARG A 33 2.83 -6.48 -19.68
N ASP A 34 2.31 -7.08 -20.73
CA ASP A 34 1.02 -6.67 -21.32
C ASP A 34 -0.13 -6.80 -20.32
N ALA A 35 -0.06 -7.77 -19.40
CA ALA A 35 -1.02 -7.91 -18.32
C ALA A 35 -1.09 -6.69 -17.39
N LEU A 36 0.00 -5.93 -17.26
CA LEU A 36 0.04 -4.72 -16.44
C LEU A 36 -0.83 -3.59 -17.00
N HIS A 37 -1.11 -3.60 -18.31
CA HIS A 37 -1.98 -2.62 -18.96
C HIS A 37 -3.47 -2.95 -18.84
N GLN A 38 -3.79 -4.12 -18.30
CA GLN A 38 -5.14 -4.65 -18.21
C GLN A 38 -5.68 -4.65 -16.77
N ILE A 39 -4.93 -4.08 -15.82
CA ILE A 39 -5.31 -4.05 -14.42
C ILE A 39 -6.44 -3.05 -14.21
N VAL A 40 -7.54 -3.54 -13.62
CA VAL A 40 -8.72 -2.73 -13.27
C VAL A 40 -8.65 -2.26 -11.83
N SER A 41 -8.21 -3.14 -10.92
CA SER A 41 -8.08 -2.79 -9.51
C SER A 41 -7.04 -3.65 -8.79
N ILE A 42 -6.49 -3.07 -7.72
CA ILE A 42 -5.61 -3.77 -6.77
C ILE A 42 -6.17 -3.52 -5.39
N THR A 43 -6.42 -4.56 -4.62
CA THR A 43 -6.93 -4.44 -3.25
C THR A 43 -6.12 -5.26 -2.27
N GLY A 44 -5.99 -4.75 -1.06
CA GLY A 44 -5.39 -5.45 0.06
C GLY A 44 -6.07 -5.04 1.36
N THR A 45 -6.23 -5.94 2.29
CA THR A 45 -6.96 -5.69 3.53
C THR A 45 -6.12 -5.99 4.75
N ARG A 46 -6.39 -5.27 5.84
CA ARG A 46 -5.77 -5.44 7.16
C ARG A 46 -4.23 -5.35 7.15
N GLY A 47 -3.69 -4.45 6.32
CA GLY A 47 -2.25 -4.19 6.31
C GLY A 47 -1.75 -3.48 7.57
N ASP A 48 -0.58 -3.91 8.07
CA ASP A 48 0.17 -3.29 9.17
C ASP A 48 1.69 -3.39 8.88
N PRO A 49 2.27 -2.50 8.10
CA PRO A 49 1.66 -1.57 7.16
C PRO A 49 1.13 -2.21 5.86
N GLN A 50 1.62 -3.40 5.47
CA GLN A 50 1.23 -4.06 4.23
C GLN A 50 0.34 -5.27 4.51
N PRO A 51 -0.64 -5.55 3.62
CA PRO A 51 -1.49 -6.73 3.75
C PRO A 51 -0.70 -8.02 3.46
N GLU A 52 -1.13 -9.13 4.04
CA GLU A 52 -0.53 -10.44 3.77
C GLU A 52 -0.72 -10.87 2.31
N LYS A 53 -1.77 -10.37 1.66
CA LYS A 53 -2.09 -10.72 0.29
C LYS A 53 -2.73 -9.57 -0.48
N TRP A 54 -2.46 -9.56 -1.78
CA TRP A 54 -3.02 -8.62 -2.74
C TRP A 54 -3.96 -9.35 -3.69
N LYS A 55 -5.14 -8.77 -3.91
CA LYS A 55 -6.08 -9.18 -4.94
C LYS A 55 -5.94 -8.22 -6.12
N ILE A 56 -5.69 -8.74 -7.29
CA ILE A 56 -5.57 -7.98 -8.54
C ILE A 56 -6.65 -8.43 -9.50
N VAL A 57 -7.43 -7.49 -9.99
CA VAL A 57 -8.43 -7.74 -11.03
C VAL A 57 -7.86 -7.28 -12.36
N VAL A 58 -7.83 -8.18 -13.33
CA VAL A 58 -7.28 -7.96 -14.67
C VAL A 58 -8.37 -8.23 -15.71
N GLU A 59 -8.53 -7.35 -16.70
CA GLU A 59 -9.40 -7.62 -17.85
C GLU A 59 -8.85 -8.76 -18.72
N ASP A 60 -9.72 -9.64 -19.19
CA ASP A 60 -9.34 -10.61 -20.22
C ASP A 60 -9.09 -9.84 -21.54
N PRO A 61 -7.90 -9.99 -22.16
CA PRO A 61 -7.58 -9.35 -23.44
C PRO A 61 -8.58 -9.64 -24.56
N GLN A 62 -9.31 -10.74 -24.44
CA GLN A 62 -10.32 -11.14 -25.40
C GLN A 62 -11.72 -10.62 -25.06
N GLY A 63 -11.85 -9.78 -24.02
CA GLY A 63 -13.10 -9.14 -23.63
C GLY A 63 -14.15 -10.08 -23.04
N ARG A 64 -13.77 -11.31 -22.65
CA ARG A 64 -14.67 -12.35 -22.17
C ARG A 64 -15.06 -12.23 -20.70
N GLY A 65 -14.32 -11.41 -19.92
CA GLY A 65 -14.54 -11.28 -18.50
C GLY A 65 -13.38 -10.58 -17.81
N VAL A 66 -13.29 -10.78 -16.52
CA VAL A 66 -12.17 -10.35 -15.68
C VAL A 66 -11.59 -11.57 -14.96
N ARG A 67 -10.29 -11.55 -14.69
CA ARG A 67 -9.61 -12.53 -13.84
C ARG A 67 -9.28 -11.89 -12.51
N GLU A 68 -9.54 -12.59 -11.45
CA GLU A 68 -9.19 -12.21 -10.10
C GLU A 68 -8.01 -13.06 -9.65
N LEU A 69 -6.88 -12.42 -9.45
CA LEU A 69 -5.63 -13.03 -9.01
C LEU A 69 -5.36 -12.65 -7.56
N GLU A 70 -5.05 -13.63 -6.73
CA GLU A 70 -4.57 -13.39 -5.37
C GLU A 70 -3.07 -13.64 -5.33
N ILE A 71 -2.30 -12.66 -4.86
CA ILE A 71 -0.84 -12.74 -4.73
C ILE A 71 -0.49 -12.68 -3.25
N ALA A 72 0.21 -13.70 -2.79
CA ALA A 72 0.72 -13.83 -1.43
C ALA A 72 2.12 -14.46 -1.48
N ASP A 73 2.99 -14.08 -0.56
CA ASP A 73 4.35 -14.62 -0.42
C ASP A 73 5.15 -14.59 -1.75
N GLY A 74 4.98 -13.52 -2.54
CA GLY A 74 5.65 -13.35 -3.82
C GLY A 74 5.22 -14.31 -4.92
N LYS A 75 4.03 -14.93 -4.81
CA LYS A 75 3.49 -15.93 -5.75
C LYS A 75 2.02 -15.70 -6.01
N ILE A 76 1.53 -16.24 -7.12
CA ILE A 76 0.09 -16.32 -7.39
C ILE A 76 -0.48 -17.45 -6.51
N ALA A 77 -1.29 -17.07 -5.54
CA ALA A 77 -1.95 -17.99 -4.62
C ALA A 77 -3.27 -18.52 -5.18
N SER A 78 -4.00 -17.70 -5.95
CA SER A 78 -5.20 -18.12 -6.67
C SER A 78 -5.39 -17.33 -7.96
N ASP A 79 -6.10 -17.94 -8.91
CA ASP A 79 -6.43 -17.40 -10.22
C ASP A 79 -7.84 -17.87 -10.57
N ASN A 80 -8.79 -16.95 -10.54
CA ASN A 80 -10.20 -17.25 -10.77
C ASN A 80 -10.76 -16.35 -11.86
N GLU A 81 -11.61 -16.91 -12.72
CA GLU A 81 -12.46 -16.11 -13.58
C GLU A 81 -13.57 -15.50 -12.73
N ALA A 82 -13.84 -14.23 -12.92
CA ALA A 82 -14.89 -13.50 -12.23
C ALA A 82 -15.80 -12.79 -13.24
N ASP A 83 -17.08 -12.65 -12.87
CA ASP A 83 -18.00 -11.84 -13.65
C ASP A 83 -17.61 -10.37 -13.57
N ARG A 84 -17.92 -9.58 -14.62
CA ARG A 84 -17.59 -8.15 -14.72
C ARG A 84 -18.17 -7.28 -13.60
N ASP A 85 -19.16 -7.76 -12.89
CA ASP A 85 -19.82 -7.07 -11.76
C ASP A 85 -19.00 -7.07 -10.46
N VAL A 86 -17.67 -7.10 -10.56
CA VAL A 86 -16.81 -6.94 -9.37
C VAL A 86 -17.00 -5.56 -8.79
N ALA A 87 -17.57 -5.50 -7.61
CA ALA A 87 -17.88 -4.26 -6.90
C ALA A 87 -16.65 -3.34 -6.80
N GLY A 88 -16.75 -2.17 -7.39
CA GLY A 88 -15.70 -1.16 -7.37
C GLY A 88 -14.93 -0.99 -8.67
N SER A 89 -15.21 -1.76 -9.72
CA SER A 89 -14.70 -1.44 -11.05
C SER A 89 -15.43 -0.20 -11.59
N THR A 90 -14.68 0.82 -11.96
CA THR A 90 -15.15 1.76 -12.97
C THR A 90 -15.19 0.99 -14.27
N GLU A 91 -16.36 0.73 -14.82
CA GLU A 91 -16.51 -0.06 -16.04
C GLU A 91 -15.48 0.33 -17.10
N GLY A 92 -14.59 -0.60 -17.45
CA GLY A 92 -13.66 -0.46 -18.56
C GLY A 92 -12.45 0.47 -18.36
N ALA A 93 -12.21 0.99 -17.17
CA ALA A 93 -11.04 1.85 -16.92
C ALA A 93 -9.89 1.04 -16.29
N THR A 94 -8.93 0.67 -17.12
CA THR A 94 -7.68 0.07 -16.64
C THR A 94 -6.78 1.12 -15.98
N ILE A 95 -5.94 0.67 -15.06
CA ILE A 95 -4.97 1.51 -14.38
C ILE A 95 -3.78 1.74 -15.30
N ASP A 96 -3.46 3.00 -15.58
CA ASP A 96 -2.21 3.34 -16.24
C ASP A 96 -1.03 3.20 -15.24
N VAL A 97 -0.41 2.01 -15.25
CA VAL A 97 0.69 1.67 -14.33
C VAL A 97 1.93 2.53 -14.59
N ALA A 98 2.12 3.03 -15.80
CA ALA A 98 3.25 3.91 -16.13
C ALA A 98 3.14 5.27 -15.42
N ARG A 99 1.92 5.68 -15.08
CA ARG A 99 1.65 6.91 -14.30
C ARG A 99 1.61 6.69 -12.79
N LEU A 100 1.75 5.44 -12.34
CA LEU A 100 1.73 5.09 -10.93
C LEU A 100 3.11 5.32 -10.31
N ASN A 101 3.30 6.46 -9.67
CA ASN A 101 4.55 6.82 -9.00
C ASN A 101 4.50 6.60 -7.47
N LEU A 102 3.34 6.26 -6.93
CA LEU A 102 3.14 6.01 -5.51
C LEU A 102 2.73 4.56 -5.29
N ASP A 103 3.53 3.82 -4.56
CA ASP A 103 3.21 2.47 -4.11
C ASP A 103 2.32 2.48 -2.85
N SER A 104 1.86 1.28 -2.43
CA SER A 104 1.09 1.09 -1.21
C SER A 104 1.83 1.54 0.05
N SER A 105 3.16 1.41 0.11
CA SER A 105 3.99 1.93 1.19
C SER A 105 3.95 3.45 1.30
N GLY A 106 4.04 4.15 0.17
CA GLY A 106 3.88 5.60 0.13
C GLY A 106 2.44 6.04 0.42
N ALA A 107 1.45 5.31 -0.07
CA ALA A 107 0.05 5.57 0.25
C ALA A 107 -0.23 5.42 1.76
N TYR A 108 0.36 4.40 2.40
CA TYR A 108 0.30 4.24 3.85
C TYR A 108 0.93 5.41 4.60
N ALA A 109 2.12 5.87 4.19
CA ALA A 109 2.80 7.00 4.82
C ALA A 109 1.94 8.28 4.77
N VAL A 110 1.35 8.60 3.61
CA VAL A 110 0.44 9.74 3.46
C VAL A 110 -0.83 9.57 4.32
N ALA A 111 -1.42 8.37 4.34
CA ALA A 111 -2.61 8.09 5.14
C ALA A 111 -2.32 8.19 6.64
N SER A 112 -1.18 7.69 7.09
CA SER A 112 -0.74 7.75 8.49
C SER A 112 -0.52 9.18 8.95
N HIS A 113 0.15 10.02 8.13
CA HIS A 113 0.34 11.42 8.44
C HIS A 113 -1.00 12.20 8.47
N THR A 114 -1.91 11.88 7.54
CA THR A 114 -3.28 12.45 7.54
C THR A 114 -4.04 12.08 8.82
N ALA A 115 -3.93 10.83 9.28
CA ALA A 115 -4.54 10.36 10.52
C ALA A 115 -3.94 11.08 11.74
N GLU A 116 -2.62 11.26 11.78
CA GLU A 116 -1.94 11.99 12.84
C GLU A 116 -2.42 13.45 12.91
N ALA A 117 -2.45 14.15 11.78
CA ALA A 117 -2.96 15.52 11.67
C ALA A 117 -4.44 15.62 12.09
N SER A 118 -5.22 14.57 11.90
CA SER A 118 -6.63 14.47 12.30
C SER A 118 -6.84 13.93 13.71
N HIS A 119 -5.77 13.65 14.46
CA HIS A 119 -5.81 13.00 15.78
C HIS A 119 -6.58 11.66 15.77
N ALA A 120 -6.57 10.94 14.66
CA ALA A 120 -7.24 9.66 14.50
C ALA A 120 -6.26 8.52 14.78
N ASN A 121 -6.68 7.57 15.63
CA ASN A 121 -5.90 6.37 15.93
C ASN A 121 -6.44 5.19 15.12
N PHE A 122 -5.56 4.45 14.49
CA PHE A 122 -5.88 3.24 13.74
C PHE A 122 -4.87 2.12 14.04
N VAL A 123 -5.16 0.91 13.59
CA VAL A 123 -4.31 -0.28 13.77
C VAL A 123 -3.96 -0.89 12.43
N THR A 124 -4.91 -0.96 11.50
CA THR A 124 -4.71 -1.53 10.17
C THR A 124 -5.27 -0.64 9.09
N ALA A 125 -4.79 -0.85 7.87
CA ALA A 125 -5.24 -0.17 6.67
C ALA A 125 -5.76 -1.16 5.63
N ASP A 126 -6.87 -0.83 4.98
CA ASP A 126 -7.32 -1.48 3.76
C ASP A 126 -6.97 -0.58 2.57
N TYR A 127 -6.55 -1.18 1.48
CA TYR A 127 -6.08 -0.50 0.29
C TYR A 127 -6.95 -0.86 -0.91
N THR A 128 -7.26 0.12 -1.72
CA THR A 128 -7.78 -0.07 -3.07
C THR A 128 -7.07 0.89 -4.00
N LEU A 129 -6.43 0.39 -5.03
CA LEU A 129 -5.95 1.21 -6.16
C LEU A 129 -6.90 0.99 -7.33
N ARG A 130 -7.36 2.07 -7.90
CA ARG A 130 -8.19 2.07 -9.12
C ARG A 130 -8.06 3.39 -9.86
N THR A 131 -8.55 3.42 -11.09
CA THR A 131 -8.68 4.67 -11.86
C THR A 131 -9.88 5.48 -11.35
N ASP A 132 -9.71 6.78 -11.15
CA ASP A 132 -10.81 7.70 -10.79
C ASP A 132 -11.59 8.15 -12.04
N ASP A 133 -12.61 8.99 -11.83
CA ASP A 133 -13.47 9.58 -12.88
C ASP A 133 -12.72 10.48 -13.87
N ARG A 134 -11.46 10.83 -13.57
CA ARG A 134 -10.58 11.64 -14.44
C ARG A 134 -9.53 10.80 -15.17
N GLY A 135 -9.57 9.48 -15.03
CA GLY A 135 -8.58 8.56 -15.61
C GLY A 135 -7.26 8.55 -14.85
N GLU A 136 -7.22 9.00 -13.59
CA GLU A 136 -5.99 9.06 -12.79
C GLU A 136 -5.94 7.90 -11.79
N PRO A 137 -4.78 7.19 -11.67
CA PRO A 137 -4.60 6.20 -10.61
C PRO A 137 -4.82 6.83 -9.24
N THR A 138 -5.66 6.22 -8.43
CA THR A 138 -6.01 6.76 -7.10
C THR A 138 -6.03 5.65 -6.07
N TRP A 139 -5.22 5.82 -5.04
CA TRP A 139 -5.27 5.02 -3.83
C TRP A 139 -6.44 5.45 -2.94
N ILE A 140 -7.22 4.49 -2.49
CA ILE A 140 -8.26 4.65 -1.47
C ILE A 140 -7.79 3.85 -0.27
N VAL A 141 -7.36 4.54 0.78
CA VAL A 141 -6.85 3.92 2.00
C VAL A 141 -7.88 4.10 3.10
N THR A 142 -8.46 3.01 3.57
CA THR A 142 -9.41 3.01 4.69
C THR A 142 -8.69 2.53 5.95
N LEU A 143 -8.54 3.43 6.91
CA LEU A 143 -7.92 3.13 8.20
C LEU A 143 -8.93 2.52 9.16
N ARG A 144 -8.51 1.48 9.90
CA ARG A 144 -9.37 0.74 10.83
C ARG A 144 -8.79 0.71 12.24
N ASN A 145 -9.67 0.78 13.22
CA ASN A 145 -9.30 0.60 14.62
C ASN A 145 -9.19 -0.90 14.99
N SER A 146 -8.84 -1.18 16.25
CA SER A 146 -8.72 -2.55 16.79
C SER A 146 -10.01 -3.39 16.70
N SER A 147 -11.16 -2.77 16.56
CA SER A 147 -12.45 -3.43 16.33
C SER A 147 -12.81 -3.57 14.85
N LEU A 148 -11.86 -3.33 13.95
CA LEU A 148 -11.99 -3.35 12.49
C LEU A 148 -13.02 -2.34 11.95
N ARG A 149 -13.44 -1.37 12.74
CA ARG A 149 -14.32 -0.30 12.29
C ARG A 149 -13.52 0.78 11.56
N PRO A 150 -14.01 1.32 10.45
CA PRO A 150 -13.35 2.41 9.76
C PRO A 150 -13.31 3.66 10.65
N VAL A 151 -12.15 4.29 10.74
CA VAL A 151 -11.94 5.58 11.41
C VAL A 151 -11.82 6.72 10.42
N GLY A 152 -11.53 6.40 9.16
CA GLY A 152 -11.52 7.34 8.04
C GLY A 152 -11.04 6.70 6.76
N THR A 153 -11.32 7.37 5.64
CA THR A 153 -10.86 6.97 4.31
C THR A 153 -10.17 8.15 3.64
N ILE A 154 -9.01 7.89 3.07
CA ILE A 154 -8.17 8.89 2.41
C ILE A 154 -8.02 8.52 0.94
N TYR A 155 -8.29 9.47 0.04
CA TYR A 155 -8.12 9.34 -1.41
C TYR A 155 -6.84 10.05 -1.82
N ILE A 156 -5.86 9.30 -2.32
CA ILE A 156 -4.51 9.77 -2.59
C ILE A 156 -4.21 9.56 -4.08
N GLY A 157 -3.82 10.62 -4.78
CA GLY A 157 -3.42 10.50 -6.19
C GLY A 157 -2.17 9.64 -6.35
N GLY A 158 -2.27 8.55 -7.12
CA GLY A 158 -1.19 7.59 -7.34
C GLY A 158 0.01 8.16 -8.09
N THR A 159 -0.16 9.27 -8.79
CA THR A 159 0.92 9.94 -9.54
C THR A 159 1.76 10.87 -8.68
N ARG A 160 1.14 11.64 -7.78
CA ARG A 160 1.80 12.71 -7.00
C ARG A 160 1.79 12.51 -5.49
N GLY A 161 1.06 11.52 -4.98
CA GLY A 161 0.90 11.30 -3.54
C GLY A 161 0.09 12.39 -2.83
N THR A 162 -0.70 13.18 -3.55
CA THR A 162 -1.50 14.25 -2.96
C THR A 162 -2.83 13.73 -2.45
N VAL A 163 -3.22 14.11 -1.23
CA VAL A 163 -4.55 13.82 -0.71
C VAL A 163 -5.58 14.65 -1.49
N ARG A 164 -6.51 13.95 -2.15
CA ARG A 164 -7.58 14.57 -2.94
C ARG A 164 -8.87 14.76 -2.14
N ARG A 165 -9.16 13.81 -1.28
CA ARG A 165 -10.36 13.80 -0.42
C ARG A 165 -10.10 12.97 0.82
N THR A 166 -10.77 13.31 1.90
CA THR A 166 -10.85 12.50 3.11
C THR A 166 -12.32 12.35 3.52
N ASP A 167 -12.67 11.18 3.99
CA ASP A 167 -13.97 10.92 4.60
C ASP A 167 -13.72 10.54 6.07
N GLY A 168 -14.31 11.30 7.00
CA GLY A 168 -14.13 11.10 8.45
C GLY A 168 -12.84 11.69 9.05
N MET A 169 -12.02 12.39 8.26
CA MET A 169 -10.77 13.04 8.68
C MET A 169 -10.63 14.43 8.06
N PHE A 170 -9.73 15.26 8.61
CA PHE A 170 -9.38 16.55 7.99
C PHE A 170 -8.63 16.32 6.67
N ALA A 171 -8.72 17.30 5.75
CA ALA A 171 -7.89 17.30 4.56
C ALA A 171 -6.41 17.28 4.97
N GLY A 172 -5.70 16.28 4.45
CA GLY A 172 -4.42 15.95 5.02
C GLY A 172 -3.22 16.24 4.15
N ALA A 173 -2.17 15.56 4.48
CA ALA A 173 -0.82 15.67 3.99
C ALA A 173 -0.64 15.25 2.53
N THR A 174 0.50 15.62 1.99
CA THR A 174 1.06 15.11 0.72
C THR A 174 2.30 14.26 1.02
N MET A 175 2.84 13.56 0.01
CA MET A 175 4.15 12.91 0.15
C MET A 175 5.28 13.92 0.38
N GLU A 176 5.12 15.16 -0.10
CA GLU A 176 6.07 16.24 0.15
C GLU A 176 6.10 16.65 1.63
N ASP A 177 4.93 16.72 2.28
CA ASP A 177 4.83 16.98 3.72
C ASP A 177 5.48 15.85 4.53
N VAL A 178 5.25 14.59 4.15
CA VAL A 178 5.89 13.42 4.77
C VAL A 178 7.41 13.49 4.64
N GLN A 179 7.93 13.95 3.51
CA GLN A 179 9.37 14.08 3.29
C GLN A 179 9.98 15.24 4.07
N SER A 180 9.28 16.38 4.17
CA SER A 180 9.78 17.57 4.87
C SER A 180 9.90 17.38 6.40
N ASP A 181 9.01 16.61 7.01
CA ASP A 181 9.04 16.32 8.44
C ASP A 181 10.29 15.50 8.86
N TYR A 182 10.91 14.78 7.92
CA TYR A 182 12.16 14.06 8.18
C TYR A 182 13.41 14.94 8.11
N ASP A 183 13.39 16.02 7.31
CA ASP A 183 14.53 16.91 7.15
C ASP A 183 14.63 17.95 8.28
N HIS A 184 13.53 18.21 8.98
CA HIS A 184 13.45 19.22 10.04
C HIS A 184 13.31 18.59 11.43
N GLY A 185 14.32 17.86 11.90
CA GLY A 185 14.40 17.15 13.18
C GLY A 185 14.08 17.92 14.47
N GLU A 186 13.12 18.84 14.50
CA GLU A 186 12.65 19.56 15.68
C GLU A 186 11.15 19.38 15.89
N VAL A 187 10.80 18.43 16.73
CA VAL A 187 9.46 18.38 17.33
C VAL A 187 9.49 19.18 18.64
N THR A 188 9.00 20.40 18.59
CA THR A 188 8.73 21.21 19.77
C THR A 188 7.64 20.57 20.63
N GLY A 189 7.98 20.34 21.88
CA GLY A 189 7.20 19.57 22.84
C GLY A 189 5.82 20.14 23.17
N VAL A 190 4.96 19.26 23.51
CA VAL A 190 4.07 19.19 24.69
C VAL A 190 3.07 18.04 24.47
N ILE A 191 3.17 17.06 25.25
CA ILE A 191 2.25 16.07 25.84
C ILE A 191 2.98 14.74 26.00
N ARG A 192 3.50 14.52 27.21
CA ARG A 192 4.66 13.64 27.39
C ARG A 192 4.39 12.20 27.86
N ASN A 193 3.22 11.71 28.18
CA ASN A 193 3.14 10.41 28.88
C ASN A 193 2.20 9.30 28.35
N ALA A 194 1.22 9.59 27.48
CA ALA A 194 0.41 8.55 26.83
C ALA A 194 0.90 8.20 25.40
N LYS A 195 1.72 9.10 24.84
CA LYS A 195 2.21 9.04 23.44
C LYS A 195 3.39 8.10 23.20
N ARG A 196 4.08 7.62 24.24
CA ARG A 196 5.38 6.95 24.03
C ARG A 196 5.26 5.57 23.39
N SER A 197 4.30 4.76 23.78
CA SER A 197 4.15 3.40 23.22
C SER A 197 3.50 3.40 21.83
N ILE A 198 2.51 4.26 21.62
CA ILE A 198 1.85 4.41 20.30
C ILE A 198 2.80 5.09 19.31
N LYS A 199 3.55 6.10 19.75
CA LYS A 199 4.50 6.84 18.91
C LYS A 199 5.67 5.97 18.42
N HIS A 200 6.17 5.02 19.22
CA HIS A 200 7.27 4.14 18.79
C HIS A 200 6.84 3.14 17.71
N GLY A 201 5.64 2.57 17.81
CA GLY A 201 5.11 1.68 16.77
C GLY A 201 4.78 2.45 15.49
N PHE A 202 4.18 3.62 15.63
CA PHE A 202 3.78 4.48 14.51
C PHE A 202 4.98 5.03 13.72
N ASN A 203 5.98 5.61 14.40
CA ASN A 203 7.19 6.12 13.74
C ASN A 203 7.97 5.01 13.04
N ARG A 204 8.04 3.82 13.66
CA ARG A 204 8.72 2.67 13.07
C ARG A 204 8.02 2.22 11.78
N ALA A 205 6.69 2.06 11.80
CA ALA A 205 5.92 1.69 10.61
C ALA A 205 6.03 2.73 9.49
N GLN A 206 6.08 4.02 9.83
CA GLN A 206 6.25 5.10 8.87
C GLN A 206 7.66 5.14 8.27
N GLU A 207 8.71 4.91 9.07
CA GLU A 207 10.08 4.79 8.59
C GLU A 207 10.28 3.56 7.71
N GLU A 208 9.70 2.42 8.09
CA GLU A 208 9.71 1.19 7.31
C GLU A 208 8.98 1.39 5.97
N ALA A 209 7.80 2.03 5.98
CA ALA A 209 7.04 2.33 4.77
C ALA A 209 7.81 3.26 3.82
N ARG A 210 8.51 4.27 4.32
CA ARG A 210 9.35 5.16 3.51
C ARG A 210 10.55 4.44 2.91
N GLY A 211 11.25 3.65 3.70
CA GLY A 211 12.39 2.86 3.23
C GLY A 211 11.99 1.87 2.13
N MET A 212 10.86 1.21 2.31
CA MET A 212 10.25 0.36 1.27
C MET A 212 9.87 1.16 0.02
N PHE A 213 9.21 2.30 0.19
CA PHE A 213 8.78 3.15 -0.94
C PHE A 213 9.92 3.48 -1.89
N GLU A 214 11.04 4.02 -1.39
CA GLU A 214 12.18 4.40 -2.23
C GLU A 214 12.83 3.21 -2.92
N LYS A 215 12.98 2.09 -2.21
CA LYS A 215 13.55 0.86 -2.76
C LYS A 215 12.67 0.24 -3.83
N VAL A 216 11.37 0.13 -3.55
CA VAL A 216 10.40 -0.54 -4.44
C VAL A 216 10.08 0.34 -5.64
N LYS A 217 9.93 1.66 -5.46
CA LYS A 217 9.72 2.61 -6.55
C LYS A 217 10.83 2.51 -7.60
N ARG A 218 12.09 2.51 -7.18
CA ARG A 218 13.23 2.39 -8.10
C ARG A 218 13.19 1.06 -8.83
N SER A 219 13.05 -0.04 -8.10
CA SER A 219 12.98 -1.39 -8.68
C SER A 219 11.80 -1.57 -9.63
N PHE A 220 10.65 -0.97 -9.33
CA PHE A 220 9.45 -1.05 -10.18
C PHE A 220 9.59 -0.17 -11.43
N SER A 221 10.10 1.05 -11.29
CA SER A 221 10.40 1.91 -12.44
C SER A 221 11.39 1.23 -13.40
N ASP A 222 12.45 0.60 -12.87
CA ASP A 222 13.40 -0.16 -13.68
C ASP A 222 12.76 -1.36 -14.36
N PHE A 223 11.79 -2.01 -13.69
CA PHE A 223 11.07 -3.15 -14.26
C PHE A 223 10.16 -2.75 -15.42
N ILE A 224 9.42 -1.64 -15.29
CA ILE A 224 8.53 -1.15 -16.35
C ILE A 224 9.33 -0.60 -17.55
N ASN A 225 10.45 0.12 -17.30
CA ASN A 225 11.20 0.81 -18.34
C ASN A 225 12.30 -0.03 -19.01
N ARG A 226 12.49 -1.27 -18.62
CA ARG A 226 13.40 -2.18 -19.35
C ARG A 226 12.75 -2.62 -20.65
N GLU A 227 13.21 -2.07 -21.76
CA GLU A 227 13.01 -2.61 -23.13
C GLU A 227 13.76 -3.91 -23.34
#